data_d9729f3efe563bb4fbccfcfcffbf391d
#
_entry.id   d9729f3efe563bb4fbccfcfcffbf391d
#
_cell.length_a   1.000
_cell.length_b   1.000
_cell.length_c   1.000
_cell.angle_alpha   90.00
_cell.angle_beta   90.00
_cell.angle_gamma   90.00
#
_symmetry.space_group_name_H-M   'P 1'
#
loop_
_entity.id
_entity.type
_entity.pdbx_description
1 polymer ?
#
loop_
_entity_poly.entity_id
_entity_poly.type
_entity_poly.pdbx_seq_one_letter_code
_entity_poly.pdbx_strand_id
1 'polypeptide(L)'
;MKFMVSILLGLNLLVQGTVLPASSCFIPNVTIPLSPAAQTDTAPAADLNISAPSAILMEASTGAVVYEKNSHEARHPASVTKIMTLLLIFDALSSKQISLDDTVTVSEYAASMGGSQVFLEPGETQTVETMIKCI
;
A
#
# COMPACT_ATOMS: atom_id res chain seq x y z
N MET A 1 -8.40 -3.35 -8.97
CA MET A 1 -7.65 -4.17 -8.00
C MET A 1 -6.49 -4.94 -8.63
N LYS A 2 -6.59 -5.46 -9.85
CA LYS A 2 -5.54 -6.23 -10.53
C LYS A 2 -4.40 -5.36 -11.13
N PHE A 3 -4.69 -4.12 -11.52
CA PHE A 3 -3.75 -3.18 -12.14
C PHE A 3 -2.53 -2.84 -11.26
N MET A 4 -2.71 -2.82 -9.95
CA MET A 4 -1.68 -2.41 -8.99
C MET A 4 -0.66 -3.49 -8.64
N VAL A 5 -1.05 -4.77 -8.72
CA VAL A 5 -0.14 -5.90 -8.50
C VAL A 5 0.86 -6.04 -9.67
N SER A 6 0.46 -5.59 -10.87
CA SER A 6 1.28 -5.72 -12.08
C SER A 6 2.46 -4.73 -12.12
N ILE A 7 2.33 -3.55 -11.50
CA ILE A 7 3.44 -2.59 -11.42
C ILE A 7 4.55 -3.12 -10.51
N LEU A 8 4.21 -3.80 -9.43
CA LEU A 8 5.20 -4.43 -8.55
C LEU A 8 5.87 -5.67 -9.18
N LEU A 9 5.15 -6.43 -9.99
CA LEU A 9 5.72 -7.61 -10.67
C LEU A 9 6.62 -7.24 -11.87
N GLY A 10 6.33 -6.13 -12.54
CA GLY A 10 7.16 -5.65 -13.67
C GLY A 10 8.56 -5.21 -13.24
N LEU A 11 8.73 -4.75 -12.02
CA LEU A 11 10.03 -4.32 -11.50
C LEU A 11 10.97 -5.50 -11.15
N ASN A 12 10.43 -6.71 -10.95
CA ASN A 12 11.23 -7.89 -10.61
C ASN A 12 11.83 -8.64 -11.81
N LEU A 13 11.51 -8.25 -13.05
CA LEU A 13 11.93 -9.02 -14.24
C LEU A 13 13.23 -8.50 -14.90
N LEU A 14 13.82 -7.41 -14.41
CA LEU A 14 15.00 -6.79 -15.00
C LEU A 14 16.33 -7.03 -14.26
N VAL A 15 16.35 -7.89 -13.23
CA VAL A 15 17.59 -8.32 -12.57
C VAL A 15 17.87 -9.79 -12.85
N GLN A 16 18.19 -10.12 -14.10
CA GLN A 16 18.92 -11.35 -14.43
C GLN A 16 20.37 -11.00 -14.71
N GLY A 17 21.17 -11.03 -13.66
CA GLY A 17 22.61 -10.88 -13.77
C GLY A 17 23.29 -11.24 -12.46
N THR A 18 23.92 -12.44 -12.44
CA THR A 18 24.82 -12.97 -11.41
C THR A 18 24.20 -13.47 -10.10
N VAL A 19 24.12 -14.79 -10.04
CA VAL A 19 23.93 -15.55 -8.79
C VAL A 19 25.14 -15.32 -7.88
N LEU A 20 24.98 -14.48 -6.87
CA LEU A 20 25.86 -14.44 -5.71
C LEU A 20 25.26 -15.30 -4.60
N PRO A 21 26.09 -16.02 -3.81
CA PRO A 21 25.58 -16.92 -2.78
C PRO A 21 24.80 -16.17 -1.72
N ALA A 22 23.71 -16.77 -1.27
CA ALA A 22 22.81 -16.27 -0.24
C ALA A 22 23.60 -15.94 1.04
N SER A 23 23.93 -14.67 1.20
CA SER A 23 24.20 -14.13 2.53
C SER A 23 22.86 -14.03 3.25
N SER A 24 22.73 -14.83 4.31
CA SER A 24 21.59 -14.78 5.22
C SER A 24 21.35 -13.32 5.62
N CYS A 25 20.28 -12.71 5.13
CA CYS A 25 19.77 -11.49 5.69
C CYS A 25 19.37 -11.76 7.13
N PHE A 26 20.28 -11.44 8.05
CA PHE A 26 19.99 -11.36 9.47
C PHE A 26 19.05 -10.17 9.64
N ILE A 27 17.74 -10.45 9.68
CA ILE A 27 16.78 -9.45 10.12
C ILE A 27 17.05 -9.27 11.62
N PRO A 28 17.57 -8.14 12.09
CA PRO A 28 17.66 -7.91 13.50
C PRO A 28 16.24 -8.00 14.06
N ASN A 29 16.10 -8.84 15.08
CA ASN A 29 14.84 -9.03 15.79
C ASN A 29 14.45 -7.69 16.42
N VAL A 30 13.73 -6.86 15.67
CA VAL A 30 13.15 -5.63 16.18
C VAL A 30 12.01 -6.05 17.09
N THR A 31 12.34 -6.34 18.34
CA THR A 31 11.35 -6.45 19.40
C THR A 31 10.81 -5.05 19.63
N ILE A 32 9.73 -4.70 18.95
CA ILE A 32 8.93 -3.53 19.30
C ILE A 32 8.36 -3.87 20.69
N PRO A 33 8.75 -3.17 21.77
CA PRO A 33 8.08 -3.35 23.02
C PRO A 33 6.62 -2.91 22.80
N LEU A 34 5.70 -3.88 22.76
CA LEU A 34 4.29 -3.61 22.93
C LEU A 34 4.16 -3.06 24.36
N SER A 35 4.25 -1.73 24.47
CA SER A 35 3.84 -1.03 25.69
C SER A 35 2.39 -1.44 25.92
N PRO A 36 2.02 -1.96 27.10
CA PRO A 36 0.63 -2.26 27.36
C PRO A 36 -0.13 -0.94 27.15
N ALA A 37 -1.05 -0.97 26.17
CA ALA A 37 -1.94 0.14 25.92
C ALA A 37 -2.60 0.48 27.26
N ALA A 38 -2.35 1.69 27.75
CA ALA A 38 -3.07 2.22 28.90
C ALA A 38 -4.55 2.07 28.56
N GLN A 39 -5.27 1.27 29.34
CA GLN A 39 -6.71 1.20 29.29
C GLN A 39 -7.22 2.56 29.72
N THR A 40 -7.36 3.46 28.75
CA THR A 40 -8.09 4.70 28.98
C THR A 40 -9.57 4.30 29.13
N ASP A 41 -10.14 4.66 30.27
CA ASP A 41 -11.58 4.61 30.52
C ASP A 41 -12.29 5.15 29.29
N THR A 42 -12.90 4.27 28.53
CA THR A 42 -13.63 4.62 27.33
C THR A 42 -14.88 5.35 27.79
N ALA A 43 -14.87 6.67 27.68
CA ALA A 43 -16.12 7.42 27.71
C ALA A 43 -17.05 6.77 26.66
N PRO A 44 -18.36 6.60 26.97
CA PRO A 44 -19.28 5.94 26.06
C PRO A 44 -19.16 6.63 24.70
N ALA A 45 -18.72 5.87 23.69
CA ALA A 45 -18.60 6.37 22.34
C ALA A 45 -19.96 6.94 21.92
N ALA A 46 -20.03 8.23 21.62
CA ALA A 46 -21.25 8.84 21.10
C ALA A 46 -21.68 8.04 19.87
N ASP A 47 -22.93 7.58 19.85
CA ASP A 47 -23.46 6.93 18.65
C ASP A 47 -23.53 7.97 17.54
N LEU A 48 -22.54 7.94 16.64
CA LEU A 48 -22.44 8.86 15.52
C LEU A 48 -23.44 8.54 14.40
N ASN A 49 -24.29 7.54 14.58
CA ASN A 49 -25.29 7.08 13.62
C ASN A 49 -24.74 6.95 12.18
N ILE A 50 -23.54 6.38 12.06
CA ILE A 50 -22.86 6.20 10.78
C ILE A 50 -23.55 5.06 10.04
N SER A 51 -24.00 5.32 8.79
CA SER A 51 -24.66 4.33 7.93
C SER A 51 -23.72 3.27 7.37
N ALA A 52 -22.38 3.52 7.38
CA ALA A 52 -21.41 2.54 6.94
C ALA A 52 -21.45 1.27 7.80
N PRO A 53 -21.33 0.07 7.20
CA PRO A 53 -21.34 -1.19 7.93
C PRO A 53 -20.13 -1.37 8.86
N SER A 54 -19.01 -0.74 8.56
CA SER A 54 -17.81 -0.69 9.41
C SER A 54 -17.19 0.70 9.36
N ALA A 55 -16.67 1.18 10.49
CA ALA A 55 -16.02 2.48 10.58
C ALA A 55 -14.96 2.47 11.70
N ILE A 56 -13.91 3.23 11.53
CA ILE A 56 -12.92 3.54 12.55
C ILE A 56 -12.48 4.99 12.42
N LEU A 57 -12.38 5.68 13.54
CA LEU A 57 -11.82 7.02 13.61
C LEU A 57 -10.67 7.00 14.62
N MET A 58 -9.50 7.43 14.16
CA MET A 58 -8.29 7.45 14.97
C MET A 58 -7.70 8.86 15.01
N GLU A 59 -7.13 9.22 16.13
CA GLU A 59 -6.32 10.42 16.23
C GLU A 59 -4.96 10.17 15.55
N ALA A 60 -4.58 11.03 14.59
CA ALA A 60 -3.48 10.79 13.68
C ALA A 60 -2.08 10.78 14.35
N SER A 61 -1.90 11.56 15.41
CA SER A 61 -0.59 11.69 16.05
C SER A 61 -0.30 10.58 17.05
N THR A 62 -1.33 10.04 17.69
CA THR A 62 -1.21 9.05 18.76
C THR A 62 -1.65 7.65 18.35
N GLY A 63 -2.46 7.55 17.29
CA GLY A 63 -3.12 6.31 16.90
C GLY A 63 -4.28 5.91 17.83
N ALA A 64 -4.67 6.78 18.77
CA ALA A 64 -5.77 6.49 19.69
C ALA A 64 -7.10 6.37 18.93
N VAL A 65 -7.84 5.28 19.16
CA VAL A 65 -9.15 5.08 18.57
C VAL A 65 -10.17 5.96 19.29
N VAL A 66 -10.81 6.85 18.53
CA VAL A 66 -11.84 7.78 19.02
C VAL A 66 -13.24 7.20 18.85
N TYR A 67 -13.44 6.45 17.76
CA TYR A 67 -14.70 5.79 17.46
C TYR A 67 -14.42 4.53 16.64
N GLU A 68 -15.19 3.47 16.92
CA GLU A 68 -15.15 2.26 16.11
C GLU A 68 -16.52 1.62 16.00
N LYS A 69 -16.77 1.02 14.85
CA LYS A 69 -17.94 0.21 14.55
C LYS A 69 -17.51 -0.94 13.67
N ASN A 70 -17.62 -2.18 14.15
CA ASN A 70 -17.21 -3.38 13.41
C ASN A 70 -15.82 -3.25 12.74
N SER A 71 -14.89 -2.59 13.42
CA SER A 71 -13.58 -2.21 12.87
C SER A 71 -12.69 -3.41 12.51
N HIS A 72 -12.92 -4.56 13.16
CA HIS A 72 -12.19 -5.82 12.95
C HIS A 72 -12.89 -6.77 11.97
N GLU A 73 -14.04 -6.37 11.42
CA GLU A 73 -14.75 -7.21 10.47
C GLU A 73 -14.04 -7.19 9.09
N ALA A 74 -13.76 -8.39 8.56
CA ALA A 74 -13.15 -8.51 7.23
C ALA A 74 -14.09 -7.96 6.15
N ARG A 75 -13.63 -6.96 5.43
CA ARG A 75 -14.37 -6.27 4.36
C ARG A 75 -13.53 -6.18 3.09
N HIS A 76 -14.21 -6.04 1.95
CA HIS A 76 -13.54 -5.75 0.69
C HIS A 76 -13.17 -4.26 0.65
N PRO A 77 -11.86 -3.90 0.64
CA PRO A 77 -11.44 -2.51 0.75
C PRO A 77 -11.61 -1.71 -0.56
N ALA A 78 -11.92 -2.38 -1.68
CA ALA A 78 -12.01 -1.76 -2.99
C ALA A 78 -10.80 -0.83 -3.26
N SER A 79 -11.01 0.41 -3.71
CA SER A 79 -9.94 1.36 -4.01
C SER A 79 -9.12 1.83 -2.79
N VAL A 80 -9.56 1.56 -1.57
CA VAL A 80 -8.75 1.85 -0.37
C VAL A 80 -7.42 1.09 -0.39
N THR A 81 -7.36 -0.05 -1.09
CA THR A 81 -6.11 -0.78 -1.38
C THR A 81 -5.02 0.11 -2.00
N LYS A 82 -5.39 1.16 -2.72
CA LYS A 82 -4.45 2.11 -3.34
C LYS A 82 -3.57 2.84 -2.32
N ILE A 83 -4.06 3.04 -1.10
CA ILE A 83 -3.28 3.63 0.00
C ILE A 83 -2.06 2.75 0.31
N MET A 84 -2.25 1.44 0.38
CA MET A 84 -1.14 0.51 0.62
C MET A 84 -0.14 0.52 -0.54
N THR A 85 -0.61 0.61 -1.78
CA THR A 85 0.29 0.70 -2.94
C THR A 85 1.12 1.96 -2.91
N LEU A 86 0.50 3.11 -2.62
CA LEU A 86 1.21 4.37 -2.47
C LEU A 86 2.25 4.30 -1.34
N LEU A 87 1.89 3.70 -0.20
CA LEU A 87 2.82 3.49 0.90
C LEU A 87 4.06 2.71 0.45
N LEU A 88 3.88 1.60 -0.25
CA LEU A 88 4.99 0.78 -0.74
C LEU A 88 5.85 1.52 -1.79
N ILE A 89 5.23 2.31 -2.66
CA ILE A 89 5.95 3.14 -3.64
C ILE A 89 6.79 4.20 -2.93
N PHE A 90 6.21 4.91 -1.95
CA PHE A 90 6.95 5.93 -1.20
C PHE A 90 8.06 5.34 -0.33
N ASP A 91 7.88 4.14 0.20
CA ASP A 91 8.95 3.41 0.89
C ASP A 91 10.12 3.08 -0.06
N ALA A 92 9.81 2.58 -1.26
CA ALA A 92 10.80 2.32 -2.30
C ALA A 92 11.53 3.59 -2.77
N LEU A 93 10.82 4.72 -2.90
CA LEU A 93 11.42 6.02 -3.20
C LEU A 93 12.35 6.49 -2.07
N SER A 94 11.90 6.38 -0.82
CA SER A 94 12.65 6.79 0.37
C SER A 94 13.94 5.99 0.54
N SER A 95 13.86 4.69 0.25
CA SER A 95 15.01 3.77 0.27
C SER A 95 15.87 3.83 -0.99
N LYS A 96 15.55 4.71 -1.95
CA LYS A 96 16.25 4.88 -3.24
C LYS A 96 16.31 3.61 -4.10
N GLN A 97 15.34 2.72 -3.95
CA GLN A 97 15.18 1.55 -4.82
C GLN A 97 14.63 1.94 -6.18
N ILE A 98 13.83 3.01 -6.22
CA ILE A 98 13.31 3.63 -7.43
C ILE A 98 13.44 5.16 -7.33
N SER A 99 13.37 5.84 -8.48
CA SER A 99 13.36 7.29 -8.62
C SER A 99 12.07 7.75 -9.31
N LEU A 100 11.66 8.99 -9.10
CA LEU A 100 10.50 9.59 -9.76
C LEU A 100 10.66 9.65 -11.29
N ASP A 101 11.89 9.76 -11.77
CA ASP A 101 12.22 9.83 -13.20
C ASP A 101 12.37 8.44 -13.85
N ASP A 102 12.35 7.36 -13.07
CA ASP A 102 12.45 6.02 -13.61
C ASP A 102 11.30 5.72 -14.56
N THR A 103 11.60 4.97 -15.62
CA THR A 103 10.63 4.60 -16.64
C THR A 103 9.92 3.30 -16.28
N VAL A 104 8.60 3.35 -16.27
CA VAL A 104 7.71 2.19 -16.11
C VAL A 104 7.13 1.81 -17.46
N THR A 105 7.35 0.56 -17.88
CA THR A 105 6.79 0.02 -19.10
C THR A 105 5.52 -0.77 -18.81
N VAL A 106 4.47 -0.52 -19.56
CA VAL A 106 3.17 -1.19 -19.43
C VAL A 106 3.24 -2.60 -20.01
N SER A 107 2.94 -3.61 -19.20
CA SER A 107 2.86 -5.00 -19.68
C SER A 107 1.52 -5.28 -20.35
N GLU A 108 1.47 -6.28 -21.24
CA GLU A 108 0.22 -6.77 -21.85
C GLU A 108 -0.83 -7.13 -20.79
N TYR A 109 -0.37 -7.76 -19.70
CA TYR A 109 -1.25 -8.10 -18.59
C TYR A 109 -1.84 -6.86 -17.93
N ALA A 110 -1.04 -5.83 -17.65
CA ALA A 110 -1.51 -4.59 -17.04
C ALA A 110 -2.53 -3.88 -17.94
N ALA A 111 -2.24 -3.78 -19.25
CA ALA A 111 -3.13 -3.14 -20.21
C ALA A 111 -4.47 -3.90 -20.38
N SER A 112 -4.49 -5.21 -20.18
CA SER A 112 -5.70 -6.03 -20.31
C SER A 112 -6.66 -5.94 -19.12
N MET A 113 -6.25 -5.27 -18.02
CA MET A 113 -7.04 -5.23 -16.80
C MET A 113 -8.20 -4.24 -16.91
N GLY A 114 -9.40 -4.69 -16.51
CA GLY A 114 -10.59 -3.84 -16.42
C GLY A 114 -10.68 -3.06 -15.11
N GLY A 115 -11.69 -2.20 -15.01
CA GLY A 115 -11.97 -1.35 -13.83
C GLY A 115 -11.60 0.10 -14.06
N SER A 116 -11.33 0.87 -12.98
CA SER A 116 -10.77 2.22 -13.12
C SER A 116 -9.34 2.13 -13.64
N GLN A 117 -9.08 2.71 -14.78
CA GLN A 117 -7.80 2.58 -15.47
C GLN A 117 -7.40 3.87 -16.19
N VAL A 118 -6.12 4.05 -16.39
CA VAL A 118 -5.55 4.93 -17.39
C VAL A 118 -5.32 4.05 -18.63
N PHE A 119 -5.87 4.46 -19.77
CA PHE A 119 -5.80 3.68 -21.01
C PHE A 119 -4.39 3.79 -21.60
N LEU A 120 -3.50 2.92 -21.15
CA LEU A 120 -2.15 2.78 -21.67
C LEU A 120 -2.02 1.50 -22.47
N GLU A 121 -1.34 1.56 -23.60
CA GLU A 121 -1.10 0.39 -24.47
C GLU A 121 0.07 -0.47 -23.99
N PRO A 122 0.10 -1.76 -24.34
CA PRO A 122 1.26 -2.60 -24.08
C PRO A 122 2.54 -2.02 -24.67
N GLY A 123 3.60 -1.96 -23.89
CA GLY A 123 4.88 -1.37 -24.28
C GLY A 123 4.95 0.14 -24.16
N GLU A 124 3.87 0.83 -23.87
CA GLU A 124 3.87 2.25 -23.57
C GLU A 124 4.66 2.51 -22.28
N THR A 125 5.34 3.66 -22.22
CA THR A 125 6.20 4.01 -21.09
C THR A 125 5.78 5.33 -20.46
N GLN A 126 5.82 5.35 -19.13
CA GLN A 126 5.55 6.54 -18.32
C GLN A 126 6.57 6.64 -17.20
N THR A 127 6.76 7.83 -16.62
CA THR A 127 7.61 7.97 -15.44
C THR A 127 6.90 7.48 -14.18
N VAL A 128 7.65 7.08 -13.16
CA VAL A 128 7.12 6.74 -11.84
C VAL A 128 6.27 7.88 -11.29
N GLU A 129 6.73 9.15 -11.46
CA GLU A 129 5.97 10.33 -11.05
C GLU A 129 4.57 10.39 -11.69
N THR A 130 4.51 10.17 -13.01
CA THR A 130 3.23 10.14 -13.73
C THR A 130 2.33 9.01 -13.26
N MET A 131 2.90 7.81 -13.07
CA MET A 131 2.12 6.65 -12.61
C MET A 131 1.56 6.85 -11.20
N ILE A 132 2.28 7.49 -10.29
CA ILE A 132 1.79 7.85 -8.95
C ILE A 132 0.56 8.77 -9.04
N LYS A 133 0.56 9.74 -9.96
CA LYS A 133 -0.57 10.66 -10.16
C LYS A 133 -1.81 9.97 -10.75
N CYS A 134 -1.64 8.78 -11.35
CA CYS A 134 -2.73 7.99 -11.92
C CYS A 134 -3.38 7.02 -10.90
N ILE A 135 -2.80 6.85 -9.71
CA ILE A 135 -3.34 5.99 -8.63
C ILE A 135 -4.45 6.70 -7.88
#